data_4cd0cc1b44127cc9aea29deaea61e7b0
#
_entry.id   4cd0cc1b44127cc9aea29deaea61e7b0
#
_cell.length_a   1.000
_cell.length_b   1.000
_cell.length_c   1.000
_cell.angle_alpha   90.00
_cell.angle_beta   90.00
_cell.angle_gamma   90.00
#
_symmetry.space_group_name_H-M   'P 1'
#
loop_
_entity.id
_entity.type
_entity.pdbx_description
1 polymer ?
#
loop_
_entity_poly.entity_id
_entity_poly.type
_entity_poly.pdbx_seq_one_letter_code
_entity_poly.pdbx_strand_id
1 'polypeptide(L)'
;MQSFRRVYEGRLYHFKKENENMKIALINENSQAAKNPIIEAALKKVVEPMGHEVFNYGMYSAEDNEQLTYVQNGILAAILLNSGAADFVVTGCGTGAGAMLALNSFPGVVCGHAQDPVDAFTFSQINAGNAIAMPFAKGFGWAAELNLEYMFDKLFGQEMGQGYPKERAAIMAKNRGILNEVKKVTHTDMITILKNLDQDLLKGAIAGPKFKEYFYANCKCDEMKAAIKEIIGE
;
A
#
# COMPACT_ATOMS: atom_id res chain seq x y z
N MET A 1 -24.97 22.04 2.63
CA MET A 1 -25.02 20.57 2.67
C MET A 1 -24.99 19.86 1.30
N GLN A 2 -24.78 20.55 0.19
CA GLN A 2 -24.76 19.98 -1.16
C GLN A 2 -23.40 19.94 -1.87
N SER A 3 -22.33 20.46 -1.29
CA SER A 3 -20.99 20.50 -1.93
C SER A 3 -20.08 19.31 -1.62
N PHE A 4 -20.40 18.50 -0.63
CA PHE A 4 -19.56 17.36 -0.21
C PHE A 4 -19.75 16.08 -1.04
N ARG A 5 -20.73 16.02 -1.93
CA ARG A 5 -21.07 14.79 -2.68
C ARG A 5 -20.21 14.51 -3.93
N ARG A 6 -19.48 15.49 -4.46
CA ARG A 6 -18.87 15.36 -5.81
C ARG A 6 -17.47 14.74 -5.89
N VAL A 7 -16.71 14.62 -4.81
CA VAL A 7 -15.31 14.17 -4.87
C VAL A 7 -15.18 12.64 -4.72
N TYR A 8 -16.16 11.97 -4.14
CA TYR A 8 -16.09 10.53 -3.85
C TYR A 8 -16.88 9.61 -4.80
N GLU A 9 -17.63 10.14 -5.76
CA GLU A 9 -18.47 9.34 -6.67
C GLU A 9 -17.70 8.57 -7.77
N GLY A 10 -16.36 8.71 -7.86
CA GLY A 10 -15.59 8.20 -9.01
C GLY A 10 -14.65 7.02 -8.75
N ARG A 11 -14.36 6.64 -7.53
CA ARG A 11 -13.42 5.54 -7.28
C ARG A 11 -13.96 4.52 -6.28
N LEU A 12 -14.98 3.79 -6.70
CA LEU A 12 -15.14 2.40 -6.29
C LEU A 12 -13.81 1.71 -6.63
N TYR A 13 -13.23 0.97 -5.67
CA TYR A 13 -12.12 0.05 -5.95
C TYR A 13 -12.54 -0.84 -7.12
N HIS A 14 -12.22 -0.40 -8.34
CA HIS A 14 -12.26 -1.29 -9.48
C HIS A 14 -11.00 -2.14 -9.31
N PHE A 15 -11.19 -3.38 -8.84
CA PHE A 15 -10.17 -4.39 -9.04
C PHE A 15 -9.82 -4.35 -10.52
N LYS A 16 -8.53 -4.15 -10.82
CA LYS A 16 -8.08 -4.25 -12.21
C LYS A 16 -8.50 -5.62 -12.73
N LYS A 17 -9.09 -5.66 -13.92
CA LYS A 17 -9.44 -6.90 -14.60
C LYS A 17 -8.16 -7.68 -14.89
N GLU A 18 -8.29 -8.99 -15.12
CA GLU A 18 -7.20 -9.83 -15.65
C GLU A 18 -6.42 -9.05 -16.72
N ASN A 19 -5.06 -8.99 -16.61
CA ASN A 19 -4.11 -8.32 -17.51
C ASN A 19 -3.94 -6.79 -17.38
N GLU A 20 -4.41 -6.12 -16.35
CA GLU A 20 -3.98 -4.73 -16.13
C GLU A 20 -2.69 -4.67 -15.31
N ASN A 21 -1.64 -4.04 -15.87
CA ASN A 21 -0.38 -3.80 -15.18
C ASN A 21 -0.60 -2.94 -13.94
N MET A 22 -0.18 -3.43 -12.77
CA MET A 22 -0.25 -2.68 -11.52
C MET A 22 1.05 -1.93 -11.28
N LYS A 23 0.92 -0.75 -10.67
CA LYS A 23 2.03 -0.02 -10.05
C LYS A 23 2.09 -0.38 -8.59
N ILE A 24 3.11 -1.13 -8.20
CA ILE A 24 3.30 -1.63 -6.85
C ILE A 24 4.35 -0.77 -6.16
N ALA A 25 3.96 -0.07 -5.10
CA ALA A 25 4.89 0.66 -4.26
C ALA A 25 5.48 -0.26 -3.19
N LEU A 26 6.80 -0.31 -3.08
CA LEU A 26 7.50 -0.89 -1.95
C LEU A 26 7.89 0.23 -0.98
N ILE A 27 7.50 0.09 0.29
CA ILE A 27 7.85 1.04 1.35
C ILE A 27 8.40 0.26 2.54
N ASN A 28 9.64 0.53 2.95
CA ASN A 28 10.26 -0.12 4.09
C ASN A 28 10.50 0.89 5.23
N GLU A 29 10.38 0.46 6.48
CA GLU A 29 10.60 1.30 7.65
C GLU A 29 12.03 1.14 8.21
N ASN A 30 12.44 2.06 9.06
CA ASN A 30 13.83 2.22 9.50
C ASN A 30 14.41 1.00 10.21
N SER A 31 13.65 0.33 11.07
CA SER A 31 14.20 -0.81 11.84
C SER A 31 14.51 -2.03 10.96
N GLN A 32 13.94 -2.08 9.75
CA GLN A 32 14.13 -3.19 8.80
C GLN A 32 14.69 -2.73 7.45
N ALA A 33 15.20 -1.50 7.37
CA ALA A 33 15.70 -0.90 6.14
C ALA A 33 16.82 -1.71 5.45
N ALA A 34 17.72 -2.31 6.21
CA ALA A 34 18.79 -3.17 5.70
C ALA A 34 18.30 -4.38 4.87
N LYS A 35 17.02 -4.74 4.99
CA LYS A 35 16.42 -5.85 4.24
C LYS A 35 15.75 -5.41 2.94
N ASN A 36 15.65 -4.10 2.69
CA ASN A 36 15.00 -3.58 1.50
C ASN A 36 15.50 -4.23 0.19
N PRO A 37 16.81 -4.38 -0.06
CA PRO A 37 17.29 -5.00 -1.30
C PRO A 37 16.82 -6.44 -1.50
N ILE A 38 16.71 -7.22 -0.43
CA ILE A 38 16.23 -8.62 -0.48
C ILE A 38 14.74 -8.63 -0.81
N ILE A 39 13.96 -7.75 -0.17
CA ILE A 39 12.52 -7.65 -0.35
C ILE A 39 12.21 -7.17 -1.77
N GLU A 40 12.91 -6.12 -2.24
CA GLU A 40 12.75 -5.59 -3.60
C GLU A 40 13.07 -6.65 -4.65
N ALA A 41 14.20 -7.36 -4.49
CA ALA A 41 14.60 -8.41 -5.43
C ALA A 41 13.58 -9.54 -5.51
N ALA A 42 13.06 -10.02 -4.38
CA ALA A 42 12.03 -11.05 -4.32
C ALA A 42 10.71 -10.57 -4.96
N LEU A 43 10.31 -9.32 -4.68
CA LEU A 43 9.10 -8.73 -5.27
C LEU A 43 9.23 -8.63 -6.79
N LYS A 44 10.26 -7.98 -7.29
CA LYS A 44 10.51 -7.80 -8.74
C LYS A 44 10.57 -9.14 -9.48
N LYS A 45 11.30 -10.10 -8.94
CA LYS A 45 11.43 -11.44 -9.53
C LYS A 45 10.08 -12.10 -9.80
N VAL A 46 9.09 -11.86 -8.94
CA VAL A 46 7.76 -12.46 -9.06
C VAL A 46 6.84 -11.60 -9.92
N VAL A 47 6.77 -10.27 -9.69
CA VAL A 47 5.69 -9.48 -10.26
C VAL A 47 6.03 -8.84 -11.62
N GLU A 48 7.31 -8.58 -11.93
CA GLU A 48 7.70 -8.03 -13.24
C GLU A 48 7.38 -8.99 -14.41
N PRO A 49 7.61 -10.33 -14.31
CA PRO A 49 7.16 -11.26 -15.33
C PRO A 49 5.64 -11.30 -15.54
N MET A 50 4.86 -10.86 -14.53
CA MET A 50 3.41 -10.70 -14.63
C MET A 50 2.99 -9.38 -15.29
N GLY A 51 3.95 -8.52 -15.64
CA GLY A 51 3.74 -7.21 -16.26
C GLY A 51 3.52 -6.07 -15.27
N HIS A 52 3.72 -6.29 -13.97
CA HIS A 52 3.59 -5.24 -12.97
C HIS A 52 4.89 -4.43 -12.84
N GLU A 53 4.77 -3.17 -12.41
CA GLU A 53 5.90 -2.27 -12.19
C GLU A 53 6.13 -2.05 -10.69
N VAL A 54 7.39 -2.13 -10.24
CA VAL A 54 7.76 -1.92 -8.83
C VAL A 54 8.44 -0.55 -8.67
N PHE A 55 7.87 0.28 -7.78
CA PHE A 55 8.40 1.57 -7.39
C PHE A 55 8.88 1.50 -5.93
N ASN A 56 10.18 1.45 -5.72
CA ASN A 56 10.76 1.40 -4.38
C ASN A 56 10.89 2.83 -3.83
N TYR A 57 10.06 3.17 -2.85
CA TYR A 57 10.04 4.47 -2.19
C TYR A 57 11.00 4.57 -0.98
N GLY A 58 11.73 3.50 -0.66
CA GLY A 58 12.67 3.41 0.47
C GLY A 58 11.96 2.90 1.75
N MET A 59 12.65 2.89 2.90
CA MET A 59 14.10 3.15 3.01
C MET A 59 14.91 2.07 2.28
N TYR A 60 16.00 2.47 1.67
CA TYR A 60 16.82 1.58 0.84
C TYR A 60 17.88 0.86 1.66
N SER A 61 18.35 1.48 2.73
CA SER A 61 19.40 0.97 3.62
C SER A 61 19.24 1.53 5.04
N ALA A 62 19.98 0.96 5.98
CA ALA A 62 20.02 1.45 7.36
C ALA A 62 20.74 2.81 7.49
N GLU A 63 21.55 3.17 6.49
CA GLU A 63 22.33 4.41 6.43
C GLU A 63 21.58 5.56 5.75
N ASP A 64 20.36 5.35 5.30
CA ASP A 64 19.56 6.40 4.68
C ASP A 64 19.33 7.57 5.68
N ASN A 65 19.56 8.80 5.21
CA ASN A 65 19.38 10.00 6.04
C ASN A 65 17.91 10.24 6.37
N GLU A 66 17.02 9.94 5.43
CA GLU A 66 15.57 10.14 5.56
C GLU A 66 14.96 8.91 6.19
N GLN A 67 14.66 9.02 7.49
CA GLN A 67 14.15 7.91 8.28
C GLN A 67 12.63 7.79 8.14
N LEU A 68 12.15 6.59 7.81
CA LEU A 68 10.73 6.26 7.78
C LEU A 68 10.37 5.35 8.96
N THR A 69 9.50 5.80 9.83
CA THR A 69 8.85 4.96 10.84
C THR A 69 7.67 4.19 10.21
N TYR A 70 7.21 3.12 10.87
CA TYR A 70 6.00 2.42 10.39
C TYR A 70 4.75 3.31 10.31
N VAL A 71 4.68 4.40 11.11
CA VAL A 71 3.61 5.39 11.05
C VAL A 71 3.71 6.21 9.76
N GLN A 72 4.93 6.66 9.42
CA GLN A 72 5.18 7.40 8.18
C GLN A 72 4.97 6.51 6.94
N ASN A 73 5.24 5.21 7.02
CA ASN A 73 4.85 4.26 5.97
C ASN A 73 3.33 4.29 5.73
N GLY A 74 2.53 4.40 6.80
CA GLY A 74 1.07 4.54 6.68
C GLY A 74 0.65 5.81 5.95
N ILE A 75 1.26 6.96 6.27
CA ILE A 75 1.00 8.24 5.61
C ILE A 75 1.38 8.16 4.13
N LEU A 76 2.60 7.69 3.83
CA LEU A 76 3.09 7.58 2.45
C LEU A 76 2.20 6.63 1.63
N ALA A 77 1.88 5.45 2.17
CA ALA A 77 0.98 4.49 1.51
C ALA A 77 -0.39 5.11 1.19
N ALA A 78 -0.98 5.85 2.14
CA ALA A 78 -2.26 6.53 1.94
C ALA A 78 -2.18 7.59 0.83
N ILE A 79 -1.10 8.39 0.78
CA ILE A 79 -0.87 9.36 -0.29
C ILE A 79 -0.81 8.66 -1.64
N LEU A 80 -0.02 7.60 -1.77
CA LEU A 80 0.18 6.89 -3.03
C LEU A 80 -1.10 6.23 -3.54
N LEU A 81 -1.84 5.56 -2.67
CA LEU A 81 -3.08 4.88 -3.02
C LEU A 81 -4.21 5.86 -3.36
N ASN A 82 -4.41 6.89 -2.53
CA ASN A 82 -5.50 7.86 -2.77
C ASN A 82 -5.23 8.77 -3.97
N SER A 83 -3.96 9.03 -4.29
CA SER A 83 -3.60 9.80 -5.49
C SER A 83 -3.59 8.98 -6.78
N GLY A 84 -3.65 7.65 -6.68
CA GLY A 84 -3.47 6.73 -7.80
C GLY A 84 -2.04 6.68 -8.33
N ALA A 85 -1.05 7.13 -7.54
CA ALA A 85 0.36 6.96 -7.85
C ALA A 85 0.82 5.51 -7.68
N ALA A 86 0.14 4.73 -6.84
CA ALA A 86 0.27 3.28 -6.78
C ALA A 86 -1.12 2.63 -6.79
N ASP A 87 -1.17 1.41 -7.32
CA ASP A 87 -2.37 0.56 -7.29
C ASP A 87 -2.34 -0.38 -6.07
N PHE A 88 -1.14 -0.76 -5.62
CA PHE A 88 -0.92 -1.62 -4.47
C PHE A 88 0.32 -1.20 -3.68
N VAL A 89 0.31 -1.41 -2.36
CA VAL A 89 1.47 -1.14 -1.48
C VAL A 89 1.93 -2.42 -0.79
N VAL A 90 3.22 -2.72 -0.94
CA VAL A 90 3.94 -3.72 -0.13
C VAL A 90 4.75 -2.98 0.92
N THR A 91 4.55 -3.32 2.19
CA THR A 91 5.27 -2.72 3.32
C THR A 91 5.45 -3.74 4.45
N GLY A 92 6.10 -3.33 5.51
CA GLY A 92 6.25 -4.13 6.71
C GLY A 92 6.94 -3.36 7.82
N CYS A 93 7.11 -4.04 8.92
CA CYS A 93 7.94 -3.61 10.05
C CYS A 93 8.49 -4.87 10.75
N GLY A 94 9.04 -4.77 11.93
CA GLY A 94 9.54 -5.95 12.64
C GLY A 94 8.54 -7.10 12.71
N THR A 95 7.28 -6.83 12.99
CA THR A 95 6.20 -7.82 13.07
C THR A 95 5.15 -7.73 11.96
N GLY A 96 5.17 -6.67 11.17
CA GLY A 96 4.12 -6.34 10.21
C GLY A 96 2.85 -5.71 10.82
N ALA A 97 2.55 -6.00 12.07
CA ALA A 97 1.31 -5.58 12.73
C ALA A 97 1.23 -4.05 12.88
N GLY A 98 2.31 -3.38 13.29
CA GLY A 98 2.34 -1.93 13.41
C GLY A 98 2.12 -1.24 12.08
N ALA A 99 2.76 -1.70 11.02
CA ALA A 99 2.56 -1.19 9.67
C ALA A 99 1.10 -1.38 9.21
N MET A 100 0.51 -2.57 9.42
CA MET A 100 -0.90 -2.82 9.11
C MET A 100 -1.84 -1.85 9.81
N LEU A 101 -1.64 -1.60 11.11
CA LEU A 101 -2.46 -0.67 11.89
C LEU A 101 -2.33 0.75 11.36
N ALA A 102 -1.09 1.21 11.08
CA ALA A 102 -0.84 2.54 10.54
C ALA A 102 -1.52 2.75 9.18
N LEU A 103 -1.39 1.79 8.26
CA LEU A 103 -2.00 1.88 6.95
C LEU A 103 -3.54 1.92 7.04
N ASN A 104 -4.13 1.07 7.86
CA ASN A 104 -5.60 1.01 8.02
C ASN A 104 -6.20 2.22 8.75
N SER A 105 -5.38 3.10 9.32
CA SER A 105 -5.83 4.37 9.92
C SER A 105 -6.25 5.41 8.88
N PHE A 106 -6.06 5.16 7.59
CA PHE A 106 -6.34 6.10 6.52
C PHE A 106 -7.51 5.67 5.64
N PRO A 107 -8.26 6.66 5.06
CA PRO A 107 -9.29 6.38 4.07
C PRO A 107 -8.65 5.73 2.84
N GLY A 108 -9.43 4.93 2.13
CA GLY A 108 -8.97 4.36 0.87
C GLY A 108 -7.93 3.25 1.00
N VAL A 109 -7.52 2.85 2.19
CA VAL A 109 -6.54 1.80 2.42
C VAL A 109 -7.20 0.57 3.04
N VAL A 110 -6.97 -0.59 2.44
CA VAL A 110 -7.34 -1.90 3.00
C VAL A 110 -6.08 -2.75 3.04
N CYS A 111 -5.43 -2.74 4.19
CA CYS A 111 -4.16 -3.44 4.41
C CYS A 111 -4.37 -4.75 5.14
N GLY A 112 -3.90 -5.84 4.53
CA GLY A 112 -3.79 -7.15 5.19
C GLY A 112 -2.46 -7.33 5.91
N HIS A 113 -2.38 -8.39 6.70
CA HIS A 113 -1.14 -8.87 7.31
C HIS A 113 -0.88 -10.29 6.81
N ALA A 114 0.31 -10.55 6.29
CA ALA A 114 0.70 -11.87 5.84
C ALA A 114 2.05 -12.28 6.43
N GLN A 115 2.11 -13.46 7.01
CA GLN A 115 3.33 -14.07 7.56
C GLN A 115 3.79 -15.26 6.72
N ASP A 116 2.89 -15.83 5.93
CA ASP A 116 3.14 -16.99 5.09
C ASP A 116 2.30 -16.93 3.78
N PRO A 117 2.54 -17.85 2.83
CA PRO A 117 1.81 -17.88 1.56
C PRO A 117 0.31 -18.12 1.68
N VAL A 118 -0.17 -18.76 2.75
CA VAL A 118 -1.60 -19.01 2.97
C VAL A 118 -2.30 -17.70 3.38
N ASP A 119 -1.66 -16.90 4.24
CA ASP A 119 -2.14 -15.56 4.58
C ASP A 119 -2.25 -14.68 3.34
N ALA A 120 -1.18 -14.66 2.51
CA ALA A 120 -1.14 -13.87 1.28
C ALA A 120 -2.26 -14.29 0.29
N PHE A 121 -2.44 -15.59 0.08
CA PHE A 121 -3.50 -16.15 -0.76
C PHE A 121 -4.89 -15.80 -0.25
N THR A 122 -5.16 -16.06 1.03
CA THR A 122 -6.49 -15.83 1.61
C THR A 122 -6.84 -14.34 1.65
N PHE A 123 -5.87 -13.48 1.94
CA PHE A 123 -6.06 -12.02 1.83
C PHE A 123 -6.38 -11.61 0.39
N SER A 124 -5.63 -12.08 -0.59
CA SER A 124 -5.88 -11.81 -2.00
C SER A 124 -7.29 -12.25 -2.43
N GLN A 125 -7.68 -13.47 -2.10
CA GLN A 125 -8.93 -14.06 -2.59
C GLN A 125 -10.17 -13.62 -1.80
N ILE A 126 -10.06 -13.35 -0.51
CA ILE A 126 -11.20 -13.03 0.36
C ILE A 126 -11.34 -11.52 0.55
N ASN A 127 -10.26 -10.87 0.99
CA ASN A 127 -10.28 -9.45 1.35
C ASN A 127 -10.03 -8.54 0.16
N ALA A 128 -9.18 -8.98 -0.77
CA ALA A 128 -8.82 -8.25 -1.97
C ALA A 128 -8.55 -6.76 -1.67
N GLY A 129 -7.64 -6.52 -0.73
CA GLY A 129 -7.24 -5.16 -0.36
C GLY A 129 -6.23 -4.57 -1.35
N ASN A 130 -5.73 -3.39 -1.03
CA ASN A 130 -4.76 -2.67 -1.85
C ASN A 130 -3.41 -2.44 -1.15
N ALA A 131 -3.20 -3.08 -0.01
CA ALA A 131 -1.91 -3.05 0.69
C ALA A 131 -1.69 -4.35 1.47
N ILE A 132 -0.43 -4.71 1.65
CA ILE A 132 0.00 -5.83 2.49
C ILE A 132 1.14 -5.40 3.40
N ALA A 133 1.05 -5.76 4.68
CA ALA A 133 2.11 -5.57 5.66
C ALA A 133 2.67 -6.92 6.09
N MET A 134 4.00 -7.06 6.03
CA MET A 134 4.70 -8.30 6.29
C MET A 134 5.68 -8.16 7.45
N PRO A 135 5.97 -9.23 8.21
CA PRO A 135 7.02 -9.23 9.22
C PRO A 135 8.39 -9.30 8.55
N PHE A 136 9.20 -8.26 8.72
CA PHE A 136 10.56 -8.22 8.19
C PHE A 136 11.63 -8.52 9.25
N ALA A 137 11.25 -8.77 10.53
CA ALA A 137 12.11 -9.31 11.56
C ALA A 137 11.62 -10.66 12.06
N LYS A 138 10.35 -10.75 12.49
CA LYS A 138 9.76 -11.99 12.98
C LYS A 138 9.68 -13.01 11.85
N GLY A 139 10.35 -14.16 12.01
CA GLY A 139 10.39 -15.22 11.01
C GLY A 139 11.27 -14.92 9.78
N PHE A 140 11.96 -13.79 9.74
CA PHE A 140 12.87 -13.43 8.66
C PHE A 140 14.27 -14.02 8.95
N GLY A 141 14.47 -15.23 8.49
CA GLY A 141 15.69 -16.00 8.72
C GLY A 141 16.23 -16.63 7.44
N TRP A 142 16.81 -17.80 7.55
CA TRP A 142 17.30 -18.58 6.42
C TRP A 142 16.17 -18.85 5.41
N ALA A 143 16.46 -18.62 4.13
CA ALA A 143 15.49 -18.73 3.02
C ALA A 143 14.29 -17.73 3.10
N ALA A 144 14.48 -16.58 3.75
CA ALA A 144 13.44 -15.56 3.82
C ALA A 144 13.01 -15.06 2.42
N GLU A 145 13.97 -14.94 1.50
CA GLU A 145 13.72 -14.57 0.10
C GLU A 145 12.76 -15.54 -0.60
N LEU A 146 12.89 -16.83 -0.35
CA LEU A 146 11.98 -17.83 -0.93
C LEU A 146 10.57 -17.73 -0.35
N ASN A 147 10.47 -17.49 0.97
CA ASN A 147 9.15 -17.29 1.59
C ASN A 147 8.47 -16.02 1.04
N LEU A 148 9.23 -14.94 0.84
CA LEU A 148 8.73 -13.71 0.19
C LEU A 148 8.24 -14.00 -1.24
N GLU A 149 9.02 -14.70 -2.06
CA GLU A 149 8.64 -15.08 -3.42
C GLU A 149 7.34 -15.88 -3.43
N TYR A 150 7.19 -16.85 -2.54
CA TYR A 150 5.96 -17.64 -2.42
C TYR A 150 4.77 -16.80 -1.98
N MET A 151 4.98 -15.85 -1.03
CA MET A 151 3.92 -14.93 -0.62
C MET A 151 3.50 -14.01 -1.76
N PHE A 152 4.44 -13.44 -2.52
CA PHE A 152 4.14 -12.57 -3.67
C PHE A 152 3.46 -13.34 -4.80
N ASP A 153 3.89 -14.58 -5.09
CA ASP A 153 3.20 -15.44 -6.05
C ASP A 153 1.73 -15.68 -5.66
N LYS A 154 1.47 -15.99 -4.38
CA LYS A 154 0.10 -16.22 -3.89
C LYS A 154 -0.73 -14.94 -3.81
N LEU A 155 -0.10 -13.78 -3.61
CA LEU A 155 -0.77 -12.50 -3.56
C LEU A 155 -1.19 -12.01 -4.95
N PHE A 156 -0.28 -12.09 -5.94
CA PHE A 156 -0.44 -11.46 -7.25
C PHE A 156 -0.65 -12.45 -8.41
N GLY A 157 -0.37 -13.74 -8.22
CA GLY A 157 -0.41 -14.75 -9.29
C GLY A 157 -1.81 -15.12 -9.77
N GLN A 158 -2.87 -14.59 -9.17
CA GLN A 158 -4.26 -14.80 -9.57
C GLN A 158 -5.06 -13.51 -9.42
N GLU A 159 -6.16 -13.39 -10.17
CA GLU A 159 -7.11 -12.29 -9.98
C GLU A 159 -7.60 -12.26 -8.53
N MET A 160 -7.50 -11.08 -7.89
CA MET A 160 -7.92 -10.91 -6.51
C MET A 160 -9.44 -10.94 -6.36
N GLY A 161 -9.91 -11.40 -5.21
CA GLY A 161 -11.32 -11.33 -4.86
C GLY A 161 -12.21 -12.42 -5.43
N GLN A 162 -11.62 -13.48 -5.98
CA GLN A 162 -12.36 -14.63 -6.54
C GLN A 162 -13.01 -15.53 -5.46
N GLY A 163 -12.75 -15.24 -4.18
CA GLY A 163 -13.31 -15.98 -3.05
C GLY A 163 -12.53 -17.24 -2.69
N TYR A 164 -12.60 -17.60 -1.41
CA TYR A 164 -12.11 -18.88 -0.91
C TYR A 164 -13.00 -19.37 0.25
N PRO A 165 -13.76 -20.48 0.04
CA PRO A 165 -13.93 -21.20 -1.23
C PRO A 165 -14.67 -20.33 -2.27
N LYS A 166 -14.50 -20.66 -3.56
CA LYS A 166 -15.02 -19.83 -4.68
C LYS A 166 -16.53 -19.63 -4.66
N GLU A 167 -17.27 -20.58 -4.14
CA GLU A 167 -18.74 -20.54 -3.99
C GLU A 167 -19.20 -19.37 -3.10
N ARG A 168 -18.30 -18.84 -2.26
CA ARG A 168 -18.57 -17.71 -1.37
C ARG A 168 -18.13 -16.36 -1.93
N ALA A 169 -17.61 -16.29 -3.13
CA ALA A 169 -17.09 -15.06 -3.74
C ALA A 169 -18.08 -13.89 -3.69
N ALA A 170 -19.35 -14.13 -4.03
CA ALA A 170 -20.40 -13.10 -4.04
C ALA A 170 -20.65 -12.48 -2.66
N ILE A 171 -20.71 -13.28 -1.60
CA ILE A 171 -20.91 -12.76 -0.24
C ILE A 171 -19.67 -12.01 0.27
N MET A 172 -18.47 -12.46 -0.10
CA MET A 172 -17.22 -11.78 0.25
C MET A 172 -17.13 -10.42 -0.47
N ALA A 173 -17.48 -10.35 -1.75
CA ALA A 173 -17.55 -9.10 -2.50
C ALA A 173 -18.56 -8.12 -1.89
N LYS A 174 -19.73 -8.60 -1.48
CA LYS A 174 -20.73 -7.78 -0.78
C LYS A 174 -20.17 -7.21 0.53
N ASN A 175 -19.50 -8.03 1.34
CA ASN A 175 -18.94 -7.59 2.62
C ASN A 175 -17.81 -6.56 2.41
N ARG A 176 -16.96 -6.71 1.39
CA ARG A 176 -15.97 -5.69 1.02
C ARG A 176 -16.64 -4.36 0.67
N GLY A 177 -17.71 -4.40 -0.10
CA GLY A 177 -18.51 -3.21 -0.42
C GLY A 177 -19.05 -2.53 0.84
N ILE A 178 -19.62 -3.28 1.77
CA ILE A 178 -20.11 -2.76 3.07
C ILE A 178 -18.96 -2.12 3.86
N LEU A 179 -17.81 -2.77 3.95
CA LEU A 179 -16.64 -2.22 4.65
C LEU A 179 -16.19 -0.88 4.05
N ASN A 180 -16.22 -0.75 2.73
CA ASN A 180 -15.89 0.50 2.05
C ASN A 180 -16.89 1.61 2.39
N GLU A 181 -18.20 1.32 2.46
CA GLU A 181 -19.18 2.32 2.90
C GLU A 181 -18.98 2.71 4.39
N VAL A 182 -18.66 1.77 5.26
CA VAL A 182 -18.29 2.06 6.66
C VAL A 182 -17.09 3.00 6.70
N LYS A 183 -16.04 2.75 5.92
CA LYS A 183 -14.85 3.63 5.86
C LYS A 183 -15.18 5.06 5.41
N LYS A 184 -16.10 5.25 4.49
CA LYS A 184 -16.55 6.59 4.06
C LYS A 184 -17.20 7.40 5.20
N VAL A 185 -17.79 6.72 6.16
CA VAL A 185 -18.44 7.36 7.33
C VAL A 185 -17.47 7.58 8.47
N THR A 186 -16.53 6.67 8.67
CA THR A 186 -15.61 6.67 9.82
C THR A 186 -14.32 7.47 9.57
N HIS A 187 -14.00 7.80 8.32
CA HIS A 187 -12.79 8.54 7.94
C HIS A 187 -13.16 9.85 7.22
N THR A 188 -12.37 10.88 7.44
CA THR A 188 -12.43 12.10 6.60
C THR A 188 -11.66 11.90 5.30
N ASP A 189 -11.75 12.87 4.36
CA ASP A 189 -11.04 12.82 3.10
C ASP A 189 -9.53 13.04 3.26
N MET A 190 -8.74 12.57 2.28
CA MET A 190 -7.29 12.61 2.36
C MET A 190 -6.72 14.03 2.33
N ILE A 191 -7.35 14.98 1.63
CA ILE A 191 -6.91 16.38 1.58
C ILE A 191 -7.07 17.04 2.95
N THR A 192 -8.20 16.79 3.61
CA THR A 192 -8.42 17.26 4.99
C THR A 192 -7.40 16.66 5.94
N ILE A 193 -7.07 15.37 5.78
CA ILE A 193 -6.03 14.71 6.59
C ILE A 193 -4.68 15.40 6.40
N LEU A 194 -4.23 15.59 5.16
CA LEU A 194 -2.94 16.22 4.85
C LEU A 194 -2.80 17.60 5.46
N LYS A 195 -3.88 18.39 5.49
CA LYS A 195 -3.88 19.73 6.07
C LYS A 195 -3.82 19.76 7.60
N ASN A 196 -4.32 18.70 8.26
CA ASN A 196 -4.44 18.65 9.72
C ASN A 196 -3.41 17.73 10.41
N LEU A 197 -2.67 16.92 9.65
CA LEU A 197 -1.53 16.18 10.21
C LEU A 197 -0.42 17.11 10.67
N ASP A 198 0.34 16.67 11.64
CA ASP A 198 1.63 17.28 11.96
C ASP A 198 2.48 17.40 10.70
N GLN A 199 2.89 18.62 10.36
CA GLN A 199 3.55 18.89 9.08
C GLN A 199 4.98 18.37 9.02
N ASP A 200 5.67 18.25 10.15
CA ASP A 200 7.02 17.69 10.19
C ASP A 200 6.95 16.18 10.00
N LEU A 201 5.98 15.51 10.65
CA LEU A 201 5.71 14.10 10.44
C LEU A 201 5.35 13.80 8.97
N LEU A 202 4.49 14.64 8.39
CA LEU A 202 4.06 14.50 6.99
C LEU A 202 5.21 14.72 6.01
N LYS A 203 6.00 15.79 6.17
CA LYS A 203 7.18 16.08 5.36
C LYS A 203 8.20 14.93 5.45
N GLY A 204 8.43 14.41 6.66
CA GLY A 204 9.30 13.23 6.84
C GLY A 204 8.81 12.00 6.09
N ALA A 205 7.50 11.79 5.99
CA ALA A 205 6.94 10.64 5.25
C ALA A 205 7.18 10.73 3.72
N ILE A 206 7.37 11.92 3.17
CA ILE A 206 7.55 12.18 1.73
C ILE A 206 8.95 12.71 1.39
N ALA A 207 9.87 12.69 2.33
CA ALA A 207 11.24 13.20 2.15
C ALA A 207 12.14 12.28 1.32
N GLY A 208 11.74 11.03 1.11
CA GLY A 208 12.53 10.03 0.41
C GLY A 208 13.01 10.49 -0.98
N PRO A 209 14.25 10.17 -1.38
CA PRO A 209 14.91 10.75 -2.57
C PRO A 209 14.18 10.45 -3.88
N LYS A 210 13.41 9.36 -3.94
CA LYS A 210 12.65 8.97 -5.13
C LYS A 210 11.18 9.40 -5.08
N PHE A 211 10.71 9.97 -3.96
CA PHE A 211 9.31 10.33 -3.80
C PHE A 211 8.81 11.25 -4.91
N LYS A 212 9.48 12.39 -5.13
CA LYS A 212 9.06 13.37 -6.14
C LYS A 212 9.03 12.77 -7.54
N GLU A 213 10.12 12.08 -7.93
CA GLU A 213 10.21 11.43 -9.24
C GLU A 213 9.03 10.49 -9.49
N TYR A 214 8.82 9.54 -8.60
CA TYR A 214 7.79 8.50 -8.78
C TYR A 214 6.38 9.03 -8.57
N PHE A 215 6.18 9.87 -7.55
CA PHE A 215 4.86 10.43 -7.27
C PHE A 215 4.36 11.28 -8.43
N TYR A 216 5.15 12.25 -8.92
CA TYR A 216 4.69 13.14 -9.97
C TYR A 216 4.54 12.45 -11.33
N ALA A 217 5.33 11.45 -11.62
CA ALA A 217 5.18 10.64 -12.84
C ALA A 217 3.89 9.80 -12.84
N ASN A 218 3.42 9.38 -11.66
CA ASN A 218 2.36 8.39 -11.54
C ASN A 218 1.05 8.92 -10.95
N CYS A 219 1.06 10.07 -10.26
CA CYS A 219 -0.12 10.65 -9.62
C CYS A 219 -1.21 11.00 -10.65
N LYS A 220 -2.43 10.46 -10.41
CA LYS A 220 -3.61 10.65 -11.25
C LYS A 220 -4.61 11.67 -10.68
N CYS A 221 -4.34 12.24 -9.49
CA CYS A 221 -5.21 13.16 -8.78
C CYS A 221 -4.56 14.54 -8.70
N ASP A 222 -5.06 15.50 -9.50
CA ASP A 222 -4.51 16.85 -9.54
C ASP A 222 -4.63 17.59 -8.20
N GLU A 223 -5.71 17.36 -7.45
CA GLU A 223 -5.91 17.95 -6.12
C GLU A 223 -4.85 17.46 -5.12
N MET A 224 -4.57 16.15 -5.11
CA MET A 224 -3.49 15.57 -4.30
C MET A 224 -2.13 16.08 -4.73
N LYS A 225 -1.91 16.20 -6.05
CA LYS A 225 -0.66 16.74 -6.60
C LYS A 225 -0.43 18.19 -6.15
N ALA A 226 -1.46 19.02 -6.19
CA ALA A 226 -1.40 20.41 -5.71
C ALA A 226 -1.15 20.49 -4.22
N ALA A 227 -1.85 19.71 -3.40
CA ALA A 227 -1.66 19.66 -1.96
C ALA A 227 -0.23 19.25 -1.58
N ILE A 228 0.34 18.23 -2.24
CA ILE A 228 1.73 17.82 -1.99
C ILE A 228 2.72 18.90 -2.37
N LYS A 229 2.52 19.62 -3.50
CA LYS A 229 3.37 20.76 -3.87
C LYS A 229 3.36 21.85 -2.81
N GLU A 230 2.19 22.23 -2.30
CA GLU A 230 2.05 23.21 -1.23
C GLU A 230 2.82 22.79 0.02
N ILE A 231 2.72 21.51 0.43
CA ILE A 231 3.39 20.97 1.63
C ILE A 231 4.92 21.02 1.50
N ILE A 232 5.47 20.75 0.31
CA ILE A 232 6.92 20.78 0.07
C ILE A 232 7.45 22.15 -0.38
N GLY A 233 6.57 23.15 -0.55
CA GLY A 233 6.95 24.53 -0.91
C GLY A 233 7.31 24.73 -2.39
N GLU A 234 6.65 24.01 -3.31
CA GLU A 234 6.81 24.09 -4.77
C GLU A 234 5.65 24.80 -5.48
#